data_21db83dd60c965d062f7f94f2861b3c1
#
_entry.id   21db83dd60c965d062f7f94f2861b3c1
#
_cell.length_a   1.000
_cell.length_b   1.000
_cell.length_c   1.000
_cell.angle_alpha   90.00
_cell.angle_beta   90.00
_cell.angle_gamma   90.00
#
_symmetry.space_group_name_H-M   'P 1'
#
loop_
_entity.id
_entity.type
_entity.pdbx_description
1 polymer ?
#
loop_
_entity_poly.entity_id
_entity_poly.type
_entity_poly.pdbx_seq_one_letter_code
_entity_poly.pdbx_strand_id
1 'polypeptide(L)'
;MMSKSRVVMAAVLITAGMLGAQESRRTIKNPSANPADDSKANSGAVPDAYALVGHFDRIVVIRLKYKANLLDGMNKVVKEQHIQNGVILSAIGSLRGYEVHQVSNREMPSEDTYVKNPTQPADLVSMNGYVINGRIHAHMTIATPDRVIAGHVEEGNEVFTFAIVTIGVMNSTNLDKIDDKTYR
;
A
#
# COMPACT_ATOMS: atom_id res chain seq x y z
N MET A 1 -6.05 -6.08 77.40
CA MET A 1 -5.84 -5.02 76.34
C MET A 1 -5.06 -5.63 75.18
N MET A 2 -5.75 -6.13 74.16
CA MET A 2 -5.11 -6.78 73.04
C MET A 2 -5.02 -5.83 71.87
N SER A 3 -3.78 -5.50 71.45
CA SER A 3 -3.48 -4.65 70.29
C SER A 3 -3.72 -5.43 69.00
N LYS A 4 -4.61 -4.93 68.17
CA LYS A 4 -4.84 -5.47 66.80
C LYS A 4 -3.89 -4.77 65.80
N SER A 5 -2.83 -5.45 65.43
CA SER A 5 -1.97 -5.03 64.31
C SER A 5 -2.73 -5.20 62.98
N ARG A 6 -2.93 -4.09 62.27
CA ARG A 6 -3.45 -4.08 60.89
C ARG A 6 -2.28 -4.25 59.92
N VAL A 7 -2.24 -5.38 59.23
CA VAL A 7 -1.36 -5.58 58.08
C VAL A 7 -1.99 -4.86 56.89
N VAL A 8 -1.35 -3.82 56.39
CA VAL A 8 -1.69 -3.17 55.13
C VAL A 8 -0.94 -3.89 54.01
N MET A 9 -1.67 -4.65 53.21
CA MET A 9 -1.15 -5.32 52.04
C MET A 9 -1.15 -4.32 50.88
N ALA A 10 0.02 -3.78 50.51
CA ALA A 10 0.16 -2.95 49.32
C ALA A 10 0.16 -3.83 48.06
N ALA A 11 -0.90 -3.74 47.27
CA ALA A 11 -0.95 -4.37 45.95
C ALA A 11 -0.11 -3.55 44.95
N VAL A 12 1.02 -4.06 44.54
CA VAL A 12 1.82 -3.48 43.46
C VAL A 12 1.17 -3.92 42.15
N LEU A 13 0.47 -3.00 41.48
CA LEU A 13 0.02 -3.19 40.08
C LEU A 13 1.24 -3.05 39.18
N ILE A 14 1.78 -4.16 38.73
CA ILE A 14 2.74 -4.18 37.61
C ILE A 14 1.92 -4.04 36.33
N THR A 15 1.81 -2.82 35.80
CA THR A 15 1.35 -2.60 34.42
C THR A 15 2.49 -3.03 33.49
N ALA A 16 2.42 -4.27 32.99
CA ALA A 16 3.23 -4.68 31.85
C ALA A 16 2.77 -3.85 30.62
N GLY A 17 3.48 -2.77 30.35
CA GLY A 17 3.30 -2.04 29.11
C GLY A 17 3.64 -2.98 27.96
N MET A 18 2.63 -3.41 27.18
CA MET A 18 2.86 -4.03 25.89
C MET A 18 3.52 -2.96 25.01
N LEU A 19 4.82 -3.08 24.79
CA LEU A 19 5.54 -2.38 23.73
C LEU A 19 5.08 -2.99 22.41
N GLY A 20 3.87 -2.65 21.98
CA GLY A 20 3.45 -2.86 20.59
C GLY A 20 4.36 -2.04 19.68
N ALA A 21 4.80 -2.59 18.56
CA ALA A 21 5.59 -1.84 17.61
C ALA A 21 4.77 -0.60 17.17
N GLN A 22 5.30 0.57 17.54
CA GLN A 22 4.66 1.85 17.28
C GLN A 22 4.73 2.16 15.78
N GLU A 23 3.75 2.92 15.25
CA GLU A 23 3.83 3.45 13.89
C GLU A 23 5.16 4.17 13.67
N SER A 24 5.81 3.82 12.59
CA SER A 24 7.03 4.49 12.13
C SER A 24 6.77 5.27 10.85
N ARG A 25 7.47 6.39 10.71
CA ARG A 25 7.49 7.22 9.50
C ARG A 25 8.92 7.45 9.08
N ARG A 26 9.17 7.35 7.78
CA ARG A 26 10.45 7.67 7.17
C ARG A 26 10.22 8.38 5.83
N THR A 27 11.02 9.40 5.55
CA THR A 27 10.98 10.11 4.25
C THR A 27 12.19 9.71 3.43
N ILE A 28 11.96 9.38 2.16
CA ILE A 28 12.98 9.00 1.19
C ILE A 28 12.89 9.95 0.01
N LYS A 29 14.02 10.51 -0.40
CA LYS A 29 14.15 11.30 -1.61
C LYS A 29 14.50 10.40 -2.80
N ASN A 30 13.83 10.60 -3.92
CA ASN A 30 13.95 9.78 -5.13
C ASN A 30 14.63 10.58 -6.27
N PRO A 31 15.94 10.82 -6.21
CA PRO A 31 16.62 11.53 -7.29
C PRO A 31 16.61 10.69 -8.57
N SER A 32 16.52 11.35 -9.72
CA SER A 32 16.70 10.72 -11.00
C SER A 32 18.15 10.18 -11.13
N ALA A 33 18.33 9.12 -11.93
CA ALA A 33 19.66 8.59 -12.21
C ALA A 33 20.63 9.66 -12.81
N ASN A 34 20.07 10.59 -13.57
CA ASN A 34 20.77 11.77 -14.04
C ASN A 34 20.16 13.01 -13.33
N PRO A 35 20.92 13.74 -12.49
CA PRO A 35 20.42 14.91 -11.76
C PRO A 35 19.86 16.03 -12.65
N ALA A 36 20.33 16.13 -13.91
CA ALA A 36 19.78 17.09 -14.86
C ALA A 36 18.31 16.84 -15.21
N ASP A 37 17.85 15.59 -15.05
CA ASP A 37 16.45 15.24 -15.27
C ASP A 37 15.54 15.80 -14.17
N ASP A 38 16.04 16.00 -12.94
CA ASP A 38 15.28 16.60 -11.85
C ASP A 38 15.03 18.10 -12.05
N SER A 39 15.82 18.76 -12.87
CA SER A 39 15.70 20.20 -13.19
C SER A 39 15.07 20.51 -14.55
N LYS A 40 14.62 19.48 -15.30
CA LYS A 40 13.94 19.71 -16.58
C LYS A 40 12.70 20.57 -16.40
N ALA A 41 12.54 21.55 -17.29
CA ALA A 41 11.30 22.29 -17.40
C ALA A 41 10.20 21.41 -18.02
N ASN A 42 8.95 21.70 -17.71
CA ASN A 42 7.82 21.10 -18.40
C ASN A 42 7.90 21.40 -19.90
N SER A 43 7.71 20.41 -20.76
CA SER A 43 7.88 20.51 -22.21
C SER A 43 6.56 20.30 -22.94
N GLY A 44 6.23 21.20 -23.88
CA GLY A 44 5.08 21.02 -24.76
C GLY A 44 5.18 19.81 -25.72
N ALA A 45 6.34 19.12 -25.78
CA ALA A 45 6.49 17.86 -26.49
C ALA A 45 5.89 16.66 -25.72
N VAL A 46 5.69 16.82 -24.41
CA VAL A 46 4.96 15.83 -23.58
C VAL A 46 3.52 16.33 -23.44
N PRO A 47 2.52 15.61 -23.94
CA PRO A 47 1.14 16.06 -23.86
C PRO A 47 0.64 16.08 -22.40
N ASP A 48 -0.16 17.09 -22.05
CA ASP A 48 -0.78 17.20 -20.71
C ASP A 48 -1.68 16.01 -20.39
N ALA A 49 -2.28 15.41 -21.40
CA ALA A 49 -3.10 14.20 -21.28
C ALA A 49 -3.14 13.43 -22.60
N TYR A 50 -3.21 12.12 -22.51
CA TYR A 50 -3.50 11.26 -23.66
C TYR A 50 -4.34 10.06 -23.21
N ALA A 51 -4.98 9.39 -24.17
CA ALA A 51 -5.85 8.26 -23.91
C ALA A 51 -5.31 6.99 -24.57
N LEU A 52 -5.42 5.88 -23.86
CA LEU A 52 -5.31 4.53 -24.41
C LEU A 52 -6.70 3.91 -24.40
N VAL A 53 -7.10 3.35 -25.55
CA VAL A 53 -8.38 2.64 -25.67
C VAL A 53 -8.12 1.15 -25.57
N GLY A 54 -8.91 0.47 -24.74
CA GLY A 54 -8.81 -0.97 -24.54
C GLY A 54 -10.12 -1.56 -24.06
N HIS A 55 -10.12 -2.86 -23.83
CA HIS A 55 -11.24 -3.61 -23.27
C HIS A 55 -10.71 -4.69 -22.31
N PHE A 56 -11.56 -5.23 -21.46
CA PHE A 56 -11.21 -6.35 -20.60
C PHE A 56 -11.36 -7.68 -21.36
N ASP A 57 -10.29 -8.46 -21.37
CA ASP A 57 -10.29 -9.81 -21.93
C ASP A 57 -11.04 -10.78 -21.00
N ARG A 58 -10.86 -10.59 -19.68
CA ARG A 58 -11.50 -11.35 -18.61
C ARG A 58 -11.40 -10.63 -17.26
N ILE A 59 -12.12 -11.12 -16.28
CA ILE A 59 -12.02 -10.69 -14.88
C ILE A 59 -11.34 -11.81 -14.07
N VAL A 60 -10.40 -11.44 -13.22
CA VAL A 60 -9.75 -12.33 -12.25
C VAL A 60 -10.06 -11.83 -10.84
N VAL A 61 -10.66 -12.70 -10.02
CA VAL A 61 -10.92 -12.42 -8.61
C VAL A 61 -9.92 -13.20 -7.77
N ILE A 62 -9.13 -12.48 -7.00
CA ILE A 62 -8.10 -13.04 -6.12
C ILE A 62 -8.63 -13.03 -4.69
N ARG A 63 -8.55 -14.18 -4.01
CA ARG A 63 -8.82 -14.26 -2.58
C ARG A 63 -7.52 -14.60 -1.84
N LEU A 64 -7.13 -13.73 -0.92
CA LEU A 64 -6.00 -13.93 -0.03
C LEU A 64 -6.50 -14.37 1.34
N LYS A 65 -5.79 -15.33 1.95
CA LYS A 65 -6.13 -15.89 3.26
C LYS A 65 -5.39 -15.19 4.40
N TYR A 66 -5.76 -15.51 5.62
CA TYR A 66 -5.09 -15.14 6.85
C TYR A 66 -3.57 -15.32 6.77
N LYS A 67 -2.82 -14.29 7.18
CA LYS A 67 -1.35 -14.20 7.15
C LYS A 67 -0.70 -14.20 5.75
N ALA A 68 -1.45 -14.16 4.69
CA ALA A 68 -0.84 -13.90 3.38
C ALA A 68 -0.34 -12.45 3.31
N ASN A 69 0.82 -12.23 2.72
CA ASN A 69 1.21 -10.87 2.32
C ASN A 69 0.35 -10.45 1.13
N LEU A 70 -0.23 -9.24 1.20
CA LEU A 70 -1.18 -8.75 0.20
C LEU A 70 -0.52 -8.62 -1.18
N LEU A 71 0.60 -7.91 -1.25
CA LEU A 71 1.29 -7.63 -2.52
C LEU A 71 1.91 -8.90 -3.12
N ASP A 72 2.57 -9.73 -2.30
CA ASP A 72 3.16 -10.99 -2.75
C ASP A 72 2.10 -11.96 -3.28
N GLY A 73 0.97 -12.05 -2.58
CA GLY A 73 -0.14 -12.89 -3.01
C GLY A 73 -0.75 -12.43 -4.33
N MET A 74 -0.88 -11.13 -4.53
CA MET A 74 -1.33 -10.55 -5.80
C MET A 74 -0.31 -10.82 -6.91
N ASN A 75 0.99 -10.56 -6.68
CA ASN A 75 2.06 -10.80 -7.64
C ASN A 75 2.13 -12.28 -8.07
N LYS A 76 1.95 -13.20 -7.11
CA LYS A 76 1.88 -14.64 -7.40
C LYS A 76 0.77 -14.95 -8.40
N VAL A 77 -0.46 -14.44 -8.15
CA VAL A 77 -1.61 -14.70 -9.04
C VAL A 77 -1.44 -14.00 -10.39
N VAL A 78 -0.93 -12.77 -10.43
CA VAL A 78 -0.61 -12.06 -11.67
C VAL A 78 0.31 -12.90 -12.56
N LYS A 79 1.36 -13.49 -11.97
CA LYS A 79 2.28 -14.39 -12.68
C LYS A 79 1.60 -15.69 -13.13
N GLU A 80 0.89 -16.37 -12.24
CA GLU A 80 0.22 -17.66 -12.53
C GLU A 80 -0.87 -17.52 -13.58
N GLN A 81 -1.57 -16.40 -13.61
CA GLN A 81 -2.63 -16.09 -14.55
C GLN A 81 -2.12 -15.40 -15.83
N HIS A 82 -0.81 -15.23 -15.98
CA HIS A 82 -0.17 -14.57 -17.13
C HIS A 82 -0.78 -13.19 -17.43
N ILE A 83 -1.04 -12.39 -16.38
CA ILE A 83 -1.56 -11.03 -16.53
C ILE A 83 -0.38 -10.11 -16.85
N GLN A 84 -0.31 -9.66 -18.08
CA GLN A 84 0.68 -8.65 -18.49
C GLN A 84 0.16 -7.24 -18.21
N ASN A 85 -1.08 -6.97 -18.63
CA ASN A 85 -1.72 -5.67 -18.45
C ASN A 85 -3.11 -5.85 -17.83
N GLY A 86 -3.48 -4.92 -16.95
CA GLY A 86 -4.78 -4.95 -16.29
C GLY A 86 -5.03 -3.74 -15.41
N VAL A 87 -6.27 -3.61 -14.98
CA VAL A 87 -6.71 -2.57 -14.04
C VAL A 87 -7.20 -3.24 -12.77
N ILE A 88 -6.74 -2.79 -11.63
CA ILE A 88 -7.30 -3.18 -10.33
C ILE A 88 -8.60 -2.42 -10.14
N LEU A 89 -9.72 -3.12 -10.20
CA LEU A 89 -11.07 -2.54 -10.17
C LEU A 89 -11.57 -2.30 -8.75
N SER A 90 -11.21 -3.19 -7.82
CA SER A 90 -11.57 -3.08 -6.42
C SER A 90 -10.73 -3.98 -5.53
N ALA A 91 -10.63 -3.64 -4.25
CA ALA A 91 -10.22 -4.57 -3.21
C ALA A 91 -10.92 -4.21 -1.90
N ILE A 92 -11.22 -5.24 -1.12
CA ILE A 92 -11.74 -5.14 0.24
C ILE A 92 -11.11 -6.22 1.12
N GLY A 93 -11.09 -6.01 2.43
CA GLY A 93 -10.58 -7.00 3.38
C GLY A 93 -10.15 -6.40 4.69
N SER A 94 -9.26 -7.10 5.39
CA SER A 94 -8.66 -6.60 6.61
C SER A 94 -7.18 -7.00 6.72
N LEU A 95 -6.39 -6.15 7.35
CA LEU A 95 -4.96 -6.27 7.52
C LEU A 95 -4.61 -6.38 9.03
N ARG A 96 -3.55 -7.11 9.35
CA ARG A 96 -2.98 -7.21 10.69
C ARG A 96 -1.98 -6.11 11.00
N GLY A 97 -1.42 -5.54 9.98
CA GLY A 97 -0.50 -4.42 9.96
C GLY A 97 -0.44 -3.86 8.56
N TYR A 98 0.12 -2.68 8.41
CA TYR A 98 0.14 -1.98 7.15
C TYR A 98 1.44 -1.22 6.90
N GLU A 99 1.75 -1.05 5.61
CA GLU A 99 2.77 -0.13 5.11
C GLU A 99 2.29 0.49 3.79
N VAL A 100 2.33 1.82 3.73
CA VAL A 100 2.06 2.60 2.52
C VAL A 100 3.06 3.75 2.42
N HIS A 101 3.26 4.30 1.20
CA HIS A 101 3.92 5.58 1.09
C HIS A 101 3.08 6.61 0.33
N GLN A 102 3.41 7.88 0.53
CA GLN A 102 2.76 9.04 -0.09
C GLN A 102 3.83 10.01 -0.55
N VAL A 103 3.61 10.65 -1.71
CA VAL A 103 4.42 11.81 -2.12
C VAL A 103 4.27 12.90 -1.07
N SER A 104 5.39 13.46 -0.62
CA SER A 104 5.45 14.41 0.50
C SER A 104 6.01 15.79 0.15
N ASN A 105 6.44 16.00 -1.10
CA ASN A 105 6.91 17.31 -1.60
C ASN A 105 6.19 17.68 -2.91
N ARG A 106 6.52 18.86 -3.47
CA ARG A 106 5.90 19.40 -4.69
C ARG A 106 6.88 19.65 -5.82
N GLU A 107 8.17 19.44 -5.59
CA GLU A 107 9.24 19.73 -6.55
C GLU A 107 10.08 18.46 -6.77
N MET A 108 10.65 18.34 -7.96
CA MET A 108 11.57 17.24 -8.24
C MET A 108 12.95 17.48 -7.59
N PRO A 109 13.62 16.43 -7.19
CA PRO A 109 13.17 15.04 -7.16
C PRO A 109 12.07 14.82 -6.14
N SER A 110 11.16 13.87 -6.42
CA SER A 110 10.07 13.55 -5.51
C SER A 110 10.60 13.00 -4.17
N GLU A 111 9.83 13.26 -3.12
CA GLU A 111 10.07 12.67 -1.79
C GLU A 111 8.83 11.89 -1.38
N ASP A 112 9.05 10.69 -0.85
CA ASP A 112 7.98 9.81 -0.37
C ASP A 112 8.08 9.62 1.14
N THR A 113 6.97 9.81 1.84
CA THR A 113 6.87 9.47 3.26
C THR A 113 6.19 8.13 3.42
N TYR A 114 6.94 7.17 3.95
CA TYR A 114 6.47 5.84 4.31
C TYR A 114 5.83 5.85 5.68
N VAL A 115 4.67 5.24 5.79
CA VAL A 115 3.91 5.07 7.04
C VAL A 115 3.73 3.58 7.26
N LYS A 116 4.31 3.04 8.34
CA LYS A 116 4.28 1.62 8.67
C LYS A 116 3.81 1.40 10.10
N ASN A 117 2.85 0.50 10.27
CA ASN A 117 2.49 -0.05 11.57
C ASN A 117 2.24 -1.56 11.45
N PRO A 118 3.19 -2.41 11.88
CA PRO A 118 3.10 -3.86 11.69
C PRO A 118 2.15 -4.55 12.66
N THR A 119 1.63 -3.84 13.66
CA THR A 119 0.82 -4.42 14.75
C THR A 119 -0.58 -3.83 14.87
N GLN A 120 -0.86 -2.75 14.15
CA GLN A 120 -2.20 -2.15 14.17
C GLN A 120 -3.07 -2.76 13.09
N PRO A 121 -4.20 -3.39 13.42
CA PRO A 121 -5.15 -3.86 12.43
C PRO A 121 -5.83 -2.70 11.71
N ALA A 122 -6.19 -2.94 10.44
CA ALA A 122 -6.91 -1.98 9.63
C ALA A 122 -7.85 -2.71 8.65
N ASP A 123 -8.96 -2.08 8.30
CA ASP A 123 -9.78 -2.52 7.17
C ASP A 123 -9.17 -2.03 5.85
N LEU A 124 -9.04 -2.92 4.88
CA LEU A 124 -8.79 -2.56 3.49
C LEU A 124 -10.13 -2.12 2.89
N VAL A 125 -10.31 -0.80 2.75
CA VAL A 125 -11.57 -0.18 2.29
C VAL A 125 -11.66 -0.18 0.78
N SER A 126 -10.55 0.12 0.10
CA SER A 126 -10.47 0.11 -1.36
C SER A 126 -9.02 -0.01 -1.83
N MET A 127 -8.86 -0.48 -3.05
CA MET A 127 -7.59 -0.43 -3.79
C MET A 127 -7.92 -0.21 -5.26
N ASN A 128 -7.09 0.58 -5.93
CA ASN A 128 -7.09 0.77 -7.37
C ASN A 128 -5.65 0.83 -7.88
N GLY A 129 -5.48 0.76 -9.20
CA GLY A 129 -4.17 0.76 -9.83
C GLY A 129 -4.14 -0.09 -11.08
N TYR A 130 -2.94 -0.46 -11.48
CA TYR A 130 -2.69 -1.17 -12.74
C TYR A 130 -1.75 -2.35 -12.55
N VAL A 131 -1.84 -3.31 -13.46
CA VAL A 131 -0.77 -4.26 -13.78
C VAL A 131 -0.21 -3.83 -15.13
N ILE A 132 1.09 -3.53 -15.18
CA ILE A 132 1.79 -3.06 -16.37
C ILE A 132 3.03 -3.92 -16.56
N ASN A 133 3.09 -4.66 -17.67
CA ASN A 133 4.17 -5.64 -17.93
C ASN A 133 4.36 -6.64 -16.78
N GLY A 134 3.26 -7.11 -16.20
CA GLY A 134 3.27 -8.04 -15.07
C GLY A 134 3.67 -7.44 -13.73
N ARG A 135 3.89 -6.12 -13.64
CA ARG A 135 4.20 -5.40 -12.41
C ARG A 135 2.95 -4.69 -11.87
N ILE A 136 2.72 -4.80 -10.59
CA ILE A 136 1.62 -4.11 -9.91
C ILE A 136 2.08 -2.71 -9.51
N HIS A 137 1.28 -1.72 -9.87
CA HIS A 137 1.33 -0.36 -9.34
C HIS A 137 -0.04 -0.06 -8.75
N ALA A 138 -0.15 -0.02 -7.44
CA ALA A 138 -1.42 0.08 -6.75
C ALA A 138 -1.38 1.05 -5.57
N HIS A 139 -2.49 1.74 -5.38
CA HIS A 139 -2.76 2.55 -4.20
C HIS A 139 -3.95 1.96 -3.43
N MET A 140 -3.90 2.02 -2.11
CA MET A 140 -4.98 1.56 -1.27
C MET A 140 -5.41 2.60 -0.26
N THR A 141 -6.66 2.49 0.18
CA THR A 141 -7.21 3.19 1.33
C THR A 141 -7.49 2.17 2.43
N ILE A 142 -6.98 2.44 3.62
CA ILE A 142 -7.21 1.64 4.82
C ILE A 142 -7.84 2.48 5.92
N ALA A 143 -8.65 1.86 6.76
CA ALA A 143 -9.25 2.48 7.91
C ALA A 143 -8.85 1.74 9.19
N THR A 144 -8.34 2.49 10.16
CA THR A 144 -8.19 2.06 11.55
C THR A 144 -9.36 2.62 12.37
N PRO A 145 -9.58 2.24 13.63
CA PRO A 145 -10.60 2.85 14.47
C PRO A 145 -10.48 4.38 14.59
N ASP A 146 -9.26 4.92 14.44
CA ASP A 146 -8.97 6.32 14.73
C ASP A 146 -8.84 7.20 13.48
N ARG A 147 -8.53 6.61 12.32
CA ARG A 147 -8.22 7.39 11.11
C ARG A 147 -8.27 6.57 9.82
N VAL A 148 -8.31 7.28 8.71
CA VAL A 148 -8.14 6.74 7.36
C VAL A 148 -6.75 7.12 6.85
N ILE A 149 -6.07 6.16 6.22
CA ILE A 149 -4.75 6.32 5.61
C ILE A 149 -4.83 5.81 4.18
N ALA A 150 -4.20 6.50 3.23
CA ALA A 150 -4.12 6.04 1.85
C ALA A 150 -2.71 6.26 1.29
N GLY A 151 -2.31 5.46 0.31
CA GLY A 151 -1.03 5.59 -0.35
C GLY A 151 -0.69 4.40 -1.24
N HIS A 152 0.51 4.44 -1.80
CA HIS A 152 1.07 3.34 -2.57
C HIS A 152 1.24 2.10 -1.70
N VAL A 153 0.92 0.93 -2.24
CA VAL A 153 0.96 -0.35 -1.50
C VAL A 153 2.40 -0.84 -1.40
N GLU A 154 2.84 -1.05 -0.16
CA GLU A 154 4.16 -1.60 0.15
C GLU A 154 4.08 -3.07 0.58
N GLU A 155 5.22 -3.72 0.81
CA GLU A 155 5.29 -5.14 1.16
C GLU A 155 4.79 -5.46 2.59
N GLY A 156 4.69 -4.48 3.47
CA GLY A 156 4.37 -4.67 4.90
C GLY A 156 2.89 -4.95 5.23
N ASN A 157 2.08 -5.40 4.27
CA ASN A 157 0.62 -5.54 4.38
C ASN A 157 0.21 -7.00 4.55
N GLU A 158 0.11 -7.47 5.81
CA GLU A 158 -0.31 -8.85 6.12
C GLU A 158 -1.84 -8.93 6.32
N VAL A 159 -2.48 -9.85 5.59
CA VAL A 159 -3.93 -10.07 5.64
C VAL A 159 -4.37 -10.64 6.99
N PHE A 160 -5.45 -10.07 7.55
CA PHE A 160 -6.04 -10.57 8.81
C PHE A 160 -7.09 -11.66 8.55
N THR A 161 -8.31 -11.30 8.24
CA THR A 161 -9.36 -12.30 7.99
C THR A 161 -9.29 -12.85 6.58
N PHE A 162 -9.40 -11.99 5.61
CA PHE A 162 -9.21 -12.23 4.17
C PHE A 162 -9.02 -10.90 3.46
N ALA A 163 -8.54 -10.96 2.22
CA ALA A 163 -8.66 -9.87 1.25
C ALA A 163 -9.15 -10.43 -0.08
N ILE A 164 -9.96 -9.65 -0.78
CA ILE A 164 -10.47 -9.95 -2.13
C ILE A 164 -10.07 -8.80 -3.03
N VAL A 165 -9.40 -9.13 -4.15
CA VAL A 165 -8.96 -8.15 -5.15
C VAL A 165 -9.52 -8.56 -6.50
N THR A 166 -10.09 -7.62 -7.23
CA THR A 166 -10.64 -7.85 -8.57
C THR A 166 -9.79 -7.14 -9.61
N ILE A 167 -9.30 -7.87 -10.61
CA ILE A 167 -8.50 -7.35 -11.73
C ILE A 167 -9.25 -7.56 -13.03
N GLY A 168 -9.47 -6.48 -13.78
CA GLY A 168 -9.84 -6.51 -15.18
C GLY A 168 -8.59 -6.69 -16.04
N VAL A 169 -8.43 -7.86 -16.69
CA VAL A 169 -7.26 -8.18 -17.51
C VAL A 169 -7.41 -7.52 -18.89
N MET A 170 -6.34 -6.87 -19.36
CA MET A 170 -6.26 -6.13 -20.62
C MET A 170 -5.02 -6.51 -21.44
N ASN A 171 -4.68 -7.80 -21.52
CA ASN A 171 -3.45 -8.25 -22.18
C ASN A 171 -3.36 -7.84 -23.67
N SER A 172 -4.49 -7.60 -24.32
CA SER A 172 -4.58 -7.07 -25.68
C SER A 172 -4.24 -5.58 -25.81
N THR A 173 -4.13 -4.85 -24.69
CA THR A 173 -3.85 -3.41 -24.66
C THR A 173 -2.43 -3.18 -24.15
N ASN A 174 -1.63 -2.42 -24.92
CA ASN A 174 -0.28 -2.02 -24.48
C ASN A 174 -0.38 -0.84 -23.53
N LEU A 175 0.04 -1.01 -22.27
CA LEU A 175 0.07 0.00 -21.23
C LEU A 175 1.49 0.53 -20.93
N ASP A 176 2.50 0.22 -21.74
CA ASP A 176 3.92 0.53 -21.45
C ASP A 176 4.19 2.01 -21.15
N LYS A 177 3.43 2.90 -21.80
CA LYS A 177 3.63 4.35 -21.66
C LYS A 177 2.83 5.00 -20.54
N ILE A 178 1.98 4.23 -19.84
CA ILE A 178 1.09 4.81 -18.82
C ILE A 178 1.84 5.12 -17.51
N ASP A 179 2.91 4.39 -17.24
CA ASP A 179 3.74 4.52 -16.05
C ASP A 179 5.23 4.55 -16.44
N ASP A 180 5.54 5.26 -17.51
CA ASP A 180 6.90 5.62 -17.84
C ASP A 180 7.33 6.89 -17.07
N LYS A 181 8.60 7.25 -17.14
CA LYS A 181 9.13 8.42 -16.41
C LYS A 181 9.14 9.71 -17.23
N THR A 182 8.29 9.80 -18.26
CA THR A 182 8.18 10.99 -19.11
C THR A 182 7.17 12.00 -18.56
N TYR A 183 7.46 12.56 -17.38
CA TYR A 183 6.54 13.50 -16.72
C TYR A 183 6.52 14.91 -17.36
N ARG A 184 7.51 15.26 -18.19
CA ARG A 184 7.72 16.64 -18.66
C ARG A 184 8.70 16.70 -19.84
#